data_87f8a3ff72f1f2887074e02e4bfeff04
#
_entry.id   87f8a3ff72f1f2887074e02e4bfeff04
#
_cell.length_a   1.000
_cell.length_b   1.000
_cell.length_c   1.000
_cell.angle_alpha   90.00
_cell.angle_beta   90.00
_cell.angle_gamma   90.00
#
_symmetry.space_group_name_H-M   'P 1'
#
loop_
_entity.id
_entity.type
_entity.pdbx_description
1 polymer ?
#
loop_
_entity_poly.entity_id
_entity_poly.type
_entity_poly.pdbx_seq_one_letter_code
_entity_poly.pdbx_strand_id
1 'polypeptide(L)'
;MKLYEITSWIETKAPLQLQEDYDNSGLIVGDKNQEVVRVLVCLDMSERAMAFARDHGADLVISHHPGIFKPIKVVSPDTMEGSLLYTAIKGDIALYSAHTNFDSVKGGMTDILCEALGLNGVNVIKPACFDAPENGFGRVGSLESAMDACEFIRLLSRTLGVSAVRSVGKAPKAISRVAIYNGSFDRSILQVDNRKWLAPVFLAREQPIAEFVVHGAFADSFFFQPRRDFFLRLRHPQSIDQGGIYQHAVARE
;
A
#
# COMPACT_ATOMS: atom_id res chain seq x y z
N MET A 1 3.94 -1.80 24.05
CA MET A 1 3.16 -2.95 23.57
C MET A 1 4.12 -4.03 23.08
N LYS A 2 3.73 -5.30 23.16
CA LYS A 2 4.54 -6.35 22.55
C LYS A 2 4.37 -6.36 21.04
N LEU A 3 5.42 -6.74 20.30
CA LEU A 3 5.38 -6.77 18.84
C LEU A 3 4.24 -7.66 18.32
N TYR A 4 4.01 -8.84 18.93
CA TYR A 4 2.91 -9.74 18.52
C TYR A 4 1.52 -9.12 18.66
N GLU A 5 1.30 -8.21 19.61
CA GLU A 5 0.01 -7.53 19.78
C GLU A 5 -0.27 -6.60 18.59
N ILE A 6 0.78 -5.90 18.12
CA ILE A 6 0.69 -5.01 16.97
C ILE A 6 0.49 -5.79 15.68
N THR A 7 1.32 -6.81 15.45
CA THR A 7 1.24 -7.61 14.21
C THR A 7 -0.08 -8.37 14.13
N SER A 8 -0.54 -8.96 15.23
CA SER A 8 -1.85 -9.62 15.27
C SER A 8 -3.00 -8.66 14.99
N TRP A 9 -2.92 -7.43 15.51
CA TRP A 9 -3.93 -6.41 15.18
C TRP A 9 -3.93 -6.07 13.69
N ILE A 10 -2.77 -5.87 13.08
CA ILE A 10 -2.66 -5.63 11.63
C ILE A 10 -3.25 -6.81 10.84
N GLU A 11 -2.94 -8.03 11.25
CA GLU A 11 -3.40 -9.26 10.60
C GLU A 11 -4.92 -9.49 10.75
N THR A 12 -5.57 -8.90 11.77
CA THR A 12 -7.04 -8.86 11.84
C THR A 12 -7.65 -7.93 10.79
N LYS A 13 -6.90 -6.91 10.34
CA LYS A 13 -7.35 -5.95 9.33
C LYS A 13 -6.97 -6.36 7.92
N ALA A 14 -5.80 -6.94 7.75
CA ALA A 14 -5.26 -7.43 6.49
C ALA A 14 -4.68 -8.85 6.69
N PRO A 15 -5.53 -9.89 6.69
CA PRO A 15 -5.10 -11.26 6.92
C PRO A 15 -4.01 -11.71 5.95
N LEU A 16 -2.95 -12.35 6.46
CA LEU A 16 -1.83 -12.83 5.64
C LEU A 16 -2.25 -13.85 4.58
N GLN A 17 -3.36 -14.56 4.80
CA GLN A 17 -3.92 -15.51 3.83
C GLN A 17 -4.41 -14.86 2.53
N LEU A 18 -4.55 -13.52 2.51
CA LEU A 18 -4.96 -12.75 1.34
C LEU A 18 -3.78 -12.29 0.49
N GLN A 19 -2.54 -12.58 0.88
CA GLN A 19 -1.37 -12.26 0.07
C GLN A 19 -1.27 -13.20 -1.14
N GLU A 20 -0.63 -12.73 -2.19
CA GLU A 20 -0.28 -13.57 -3.35
C GLU A 20 0.79 -14.61 -2.97
N ASP A 21 0.78 -15.77 -3.63
CA ASP A 21 1.67 -16.90 -3.32
C ASP A 21 3.18 -16.57 -3.42
N TYR A 22 3.51 -15.56 -4.21
CA TYR A 22 4.90 -15.12 -4.41
C TYR A 22 5.33 -14.03 -3.41
N ASP A 23 4.41 -13.57 -2.56
CA ASP A 23 4.64 -12.42 -1.68
C ASP A 23 5.30 -12.80 -0.35
N ASN A 24 5.76 -11.77 0.37
CA ASN A 24 6.39 -11.90 1.68
C ASN A 24 5.84 -10.85 2.66
N SER A 25 4.52 -10.84 2.82
CA SER A 25 3.85 -10.01 3.84
C SER A 25 4.03 -10.60 5.24
N GLY A 26 3.97 -9.76 6.25
CA GLY A 26 4.07 -10.16 7.66
C GLY A 26 5.37 -9.73 8.33
N LEU A 27 5.71 -10.38 9.43
CA LEU A 27 6.92 -10.11 10.20
C LEU A 27 8.14 -10.70 9.49
N ILE A 28 9.07 -9.83 9.11
CA ILE A 28 10.30 -10.18 8.38
C ILE A 28 11.49 -10.32 9.36
N VAL A 29 11.61 -9.39 10.30
CA VAL A 29 12.66 -9.35 11.33
C VAL A 29 12.04 -8.96 12.65
N GLY A 30 12.47 -9.57 13.76
CA GLY A 30 12.10 -9.18 15.12
C GLY A 30 11.70 -10.36 15.99
N ASP A 31 11.79 -10.16 17.30
CA ASP A 31 11.23 -11.07 18.31
C ASP A 31 9.79 -10.65 18.60
N LYS A 32 8.86 -11.57 18.46
CA LYS A 32 7.43 -11.34 18.77
C LYS A 32 7.17 -10.79 20.17
N ASN A 33 8.08 -11.08 21.12
CA ASN A 33 7.98 -10.64 22.49
C ASN A 33 8.70 -9.33 22.80
N GLN A 34 9.42 -8.73 21.80
CA GLN A 34 10.07 -7.44 22.02
C GLN A 34 9.06 -6.33 22.32
N GLU A 35 9.49 -5.35 23.08
CA GLU A 35 8.68 -4.16 23.39
C GLU A 35 8.78 -3.16 22.26
N VAL A 36 7.63 -2.63 21.85
CA VAL A 36 7.52 -1.60 20.81
C VAL A 36 6.87 -0.36 21.41
N VAL A 37 7.59 0.75 21.34
CA VAL A 37 7.16 2.09 21.80
C VAL A 37 7.01 3.04 20.63
N ARG A 38 7.93 2.96 19.64
CA ARG A 38 7.96 3.83 18.47
C ARG A 38 7.90 3.02 17.20
N VAL A 39 7.01 3.43 16.30
CA VAL A 39 6.79 2.78 15.00
C VAL A 39 7.02 3.79 13.90
N LEU A 40 7.87 3.44 12.95
CA LEU A 40 7.98 4.14 11.67
C LEU A 40 7.06 3.44 10.65
N VAL A 41 6.24 4.21 9.95
CA VAL A 41 5.45 3.71 8.82
C VAL A 41 5.99 4.34 7.54
N CYS A 42 6.25 3.51 6.52
CA CYS A 42 6.80 3.96 5.24
C CYS A 42 6.24 3.13 4.08
N LEU A 43 6.44 3.61 2.86
CA LEU A 43 6.12 2.84 1.65
C LEU A 43 7.17 1.76 1.42
N ASP A 44 8.45 2.18 1.40
CA ASP A 44 9.61 1.34 1.14
C ASP A 44 10.56 1.32 2.34
N MET A 45 11.10 0.16 2.65
CA MET A 45 12.21 0.01 3.60
C MET A 45 13.54 0.41 2.95
N SER A 46 13.65 1.67 2.52
CA SER A 46 14.86 2.20 1.92
C SER A 46 15.98 2.41 2.95
N GLU A 47 17.22 2.56 2.50
CA GLU A 47 18.35 2.93 3.38
C GLU A 47 18.05 4.22 4.16
N ARG A 48 17.39 5.18 3.52
CA ARG A 48 16.97 6.43 4.15
C ARG A 48 15.92 6.19 5.24
N ALA A 49 14.92 5.36 5.00
CA ALA A 49 13.90 5.00 5.99
C ALA A 49 14.54 4.28 7.19
N MET A 50 15.48 3.37 6.93
CA MET A 50 16.20 2.64 7.99
C MET A 50 17.14 3.55 8.80
N ALA A 51 17.85 4.46 8.14
CA ALA A 51 18.65 5.46 8.83
C ALA A 51 17.79 6.35 9.74
N PHE A 52 16.64 6.78 9.21
CA PHE A 52 15.68 7.58 9.96
C PHE A 52 15.11 6.80 11.15
N ALA A 53 14.72 5.53 10.97
CA ALA A 53 14.22 4.66 12.04
C ALA A 53 15.26 4.56 13.18
N ARG A 54 16.51 4.27 12.84
CA ARG A 54 17.62 4.18 13.78
C ARG A 54 17.85 5.51 14.54
N ASP A 55 17.96 6.61 13.80
CA ASP A 55 18.33 7.91 14.36
C ASP A 55 17.24 8.48 15.28
N HIS A 56 16.00 8.01 15.12
CA HIS A 56 14.86 8.39 15.96
C HIS A 56 14.45 7.29 16.95
N GLY A 57 15.18 6.17 17.00
CA GLY A 57 14.95 5.06 17.93
C GLY A 57 13.59 4.40 17.71
N ALA A 58 13.25 4.09 16.47
CA ALA A 58 12.08 3.26 16.16
C ALA A 58 12.38 1.80 16.55
N ASP A 59 11.41 1.15 17.16
CA ASP A 59 11.48 -0.27 17.55
C ASP A 59 10.88 -1.17 16.46
N LEU A 60 10.03 -0.59 15.59
CA LEU A 60 9.34 -1.28 14.51
C LEU A 60 9.25 -0.39 13.28
N VAL A 61 9.55 -0.95 12.11
CA VAL A 61 9.25 -0.35 10.81
C VAL A 61 8.14 -1.16 10.16
N ILE A 62 7.04 -0.50 9.80
CA ILE A 62 5.96 -1.08 9.01
C ILE A 62 6.04 -0.47 7.63
N SER A 63 6.15 -1.31 6.60
CA SER A 63 6.13 -0.87 5.21
C SER A 63 5.00 -1.50 4.41
N HIS A 64 4.68 -0.89 3.28
CA HIS A 64 3.86 -1.57 2.27
C HIS A 64 4.71 -2.58 1.50
N HIS A 65 5.75 -2.13 0.80
CA HIS A 65 6.63 -3.03 0.07
C HIS A 65 7.56 -3.79 1.03
N PRO A 66 7.66 -5.12 0.90
CA PRO A 66 8.56 -5.91 1.75
C PRO A 66 10.02 -5.58 1.45
N GLY A 67 10.78 -5.36 2.50
CA GLY A 67 12.22 -5.10 2.37
C GLY A 67 13.01 -6.30 1.85
N ILE A 68 12.42 -7.51 1.93
CA ILE A 68 12.93 -8.75 1.35
C ILE A 68 11.78 -9.39 0.57
N PHE A 69 11.90 -9.37 -0.74
CA PHE A 69 10.91 -9.97 -1.63
C PHE A 69 11.33 -11.37 -2.11
N LYS A 70 12.62 -11.56 -2.36
CA LYS A 70 13.19 -12.85 -2.78
C LYS A 70 14.06 -13.45 -1.67
N PRO A 71 14.14 -14.80 -1.57
CA PRO A 71 15.04 -15.44 -0.64
C PRO A 71 16.48 -14.93 -0.81
N ILE A 72 17.11 -14.55 0.29
CA ILE A 72 18.51 -14.10 0.31
C ILE A 72 19.42 -15.22 0.79
N LYS A 73 20.67 -15.23 0.28
CA LYS A 73 21.68 -16.23 0.65
C LYS A 73 22.75 -15.65 1.58
N VAL A 74 22.88 -14.33 1.62
CA VAL A 74 23.92 -13.64 2.38
C VAL A 74 23.33 -12.42 3.05
N VAL A 75 23.62 -12.23 4.33
CA VAL A 75 23.36 -11.01 5.09
C VAL A 75 24.67 -10.27 5.24
N SER A 76 24.91 -9.26 4.42
CA SER A 76 26.11 -8.44 4.45
C SER A 76 25.73 -6.97 4.20
N PRO A 77 26.40 -6.00 4.81
CA PRO A 77 26.17 -4.59 4.51
C PRO A 77 26.53 -4.20 3.06
N ASP A 78 27.17 -5.09 2.31
CA ASP A 78 27.59 -4.83 0.92
C ASP A 78 26.48 -5.04 -0.11
N THR A 79 25.33 -5.59 0.30
CA THR A 79 24.14 -5.76 -0.55
C THR A 79 22.98 -4.96 0.00
N MET A 80 22.05 -4.53 -0.85
CA MET A 80 20.92 -3.68 -0.43
C MET A 80 20.05 -4.39 0.62
N GLU A 81 19.58 -5.60 0.32
CA GLU A 81 18.74 -6.39 1.23
C GLU A 81 19.52 -6.84 2.47
N GLY A 82 20.80 -7.18 2.30
CA GLY A 82 21.68 -7.56 3.41
C GLY A 82 21.96 -6.40 4.35
N SER A 83 22.19 -5.20 3.82
CA SER A 83 22.38 -3.96 4.60
C SER A 83 21.13 -3.61 5.41
N LEU A 84 19.95 -3.77 4.80
CA LEU A 84 18.66 -3.58 5.47
C LEU A 84 18.57 -4.50 6.70
N LEU A 85 18.74 -5.81 6.51
CA LEU A 85 18.69 -6.79 7.60
C LEU A 85 19.76 -6.55 8.65
N TYR A 86 20.98 -6.29 8.21
CA TYR A 86 22.10 -6.04 9.12
C TYR A 86 21.82 -4.82 10.01
N THR A 87 21.26 -3.75 9.44
CA THR A 87 20.86 -2.54 10.18
C THR A 87 19.72 -2.83 11.14
N ALA A 88 18.70 -3.55 10.69
CA ALA A 88 17.55 -3.90 11.52
C ALA A 88 17.96 -4.76 12.72
N ILE A 89 18.71 -5.84 12.48
CA ILE A 89 19.15 -6.77 13.54
C ILE A 89 20.09 -6.07 14.54
N LYS A 90 21.05 -5.28 14.06
CA LYS A 90 21.96 -4.54 14.95
C LYS A 90 21.28 -3.44 15.75
N GLY A 91 20.23 -2.85 15.19
CA GLY A 91 19.47 -1.79 15.83
C GLY A 91 18.30 -2.27 16.70
N ASP A 92 18.10 -3.59 16.79
CA ASP A 92 16.94 -4.21 17.45
C ASP A 92 15.62 -3.66 16.92
N ILE A 93 15.56 -3.41 15.60
CA ILE A 93 14.42 -2.85 14.89
C ILE A 93 13.65 -3.98 14.22
N ALA A 94 12.39 -4.19 14.60
CA ALA A 94 11.52 -5.13 13.90
C ALA A 94 11.10 -4.58 12.53
N LEU A 95 10.94 -5.48 11.56
CA LEU A 95 10.44 -5.17 10.21
C LEU A 95 9.17 -5.95 9.92
N TYR A 96 8.12 -5.25 9.54
CA TYR A 96 6.83 -5.83 9.16
C TYR A 96 6.36 -5.23 7.83
N SER A 97 5.78 -6.04 6.95
CA SER A 97 5.20 -5.56 5.70
C SER A 97 3.72 -5.94 5.56
N ALA A 98 2.90 -4.99 5.13
CA ALA A 98 1.51 -5.20 4.73
C ALA A 98 1.40 -4.85 3.25
N HIS A 99 1.58 -5.85 2.38
CA HIS A 99 1.75 -5.69 0.94
C HIS A 99 0.49 -6.17 0.19
N THR A 100 0.57 -7.27 -0.55
CA THR A 100 -0.56 -7.73 -1.37
C THR A 100 -1.78 -8.17 -0.56
N ASN A 101 -1.62 -8.57 0.69
CA ASN A 101 -2.73 -8.79 1.62
C ASN A 101 -3.51 -7.50 1.90
N PHE A 102 -2.82 -6.35 2.02
CA PHE A 102 -3.46 -5.04 2.21
C PHE A 102 -4.08 -4.50 0.92
N ASP A 103 -3.53 -4.84 -0.24
CA ASP A 103 -4.14 -4.53 -1.54
C ASP A 103 -5.44 -5.32 -1.77
N SER A 104 -5.48 -6.56 -1.28
CA SER A 104 -6.57 -7.52 -1.50
C SER A 104 -7.75 -7.35 -0.55
N VAL A 105 -7.49 -6.99 0.72
CA VAL A 105 -8.54 -6.95 1.74
C VAL A 105 -9.58 -5.87 1.46
N LYS A 106 -10.84 -6.15 1.83
CA LYS A 106 -11.91 -5.15 1.85
C LYS A 106 -11.55 -3.98 2.79
N GLY A 107 -11.71 -2.77 2.30
CA GLY A 107 -11.29 -1.54 3.01
C GLY A 107 -9.78 -1.30 2.98
N GLY A 108 -9.04 -2.09 2.21
CA GLY A 108 -7.61 -1.92 2.00
C GLY A 108 -7.29 -0.87 0.93
N MET A 109 -6.05 -0.91 0.43
CA MET A 109 -5.49 0.14 -0.45
C MET A 109 -6.38 0.45 -1.67
N THR A 110 -6.87 -0.60 -2.37
CA THR A 110 -7.67 -0.40 -3.58
C THR A 110 -9.03 0.22 -3.28
N ASP A 111 -9.66 -0.14 -2.17
CA ASP A 111 -10.95 0.44 -1.75
C ASP A 111 -10.79 1.91 -1.33
N ILE A 112 -9.73 2.25 -0.60
CA ILE A 112 -9.37 3.63 -0.24
C ILE A 112 -9.23 4.49 -1.50
N LEU A 113 -8.60 3.96 -2.54
CA LEU A 113 -8.43 4.67 -3.81
C LEU A 113 -9.77 4.84 -4.55
N CYS A 114 -10.65 3.83 -4.51
CA CYS A 114 -12.00 3.94 -5.06
C CYS A 114 -12.81 5.04 -4.34
N GLU A 115 -12.76 5.08 -3.03
CA GLU A 115 -13.41 6.09 -2.21
C GLU A 115 -12.91 7.50 -2.54
N ALA A 116 -11.60 7.66 -2.62
CA ALA A 116 -10.99 8.95 -2.93
C ALA A 116 -11.31 9.46 -4.35
N LEU A 117 -11.55 8.56 -5.29
CA LEU A 117 -12.04 8.90 -6.63
C LEU A 117 -13.56 9.06 -6.71
N GLY A 118 -14.28 8.85 -5.62
CA GLY A 118 -15.73 8.97 -5.56
C GLY A 118 -16.46 7.89 -6.38
N LEU A 119 -15.91 6.67 -6.43
CA LEU A 119 -16.54 5.58 -7.17
C LEU A 119 -17.71 4.97 -6.38
N ASN A 120 -18.81 4.74 -7.05
CA ASN A 120 -20.02 4.10 -6.53
C ASN A 120 -20.15 2.67 -7.04
N GLY A 121 -20.83 1.80 -6.28
CA GLY A 121 -21.12 0.43 -6.67
C GLY A 121 -19.83 -0.39 -6.90
N VAL A 122 -18.85 -0.21 -6.02
CA VAL A 122 -17.54 -0.84 -6.13
C VAL A 122 -17.64 -2.36 -5.93
N ASN A 123 -17.05 -3.12 -6.85
CA ASN A 123 -16.98 -4.57 -6.80
C ASN A 123 -15.56 -5.05 -7.05
N VAL A 124 -15.19 -6.20 -6.47
CA VAL A 124 -13.91 -6.86 -6.69
C VAL A 124 -13.84 -7.40 -8.13
N ILE A 125 -12.69 -7.25 -8.78
CA ILE A 125 -12.45 -7.78 -10.13
C ILE A 125 -12.04 -9.25 -10.06
N LYS A 126 -11.05 -9.60 -9.23
CA LYS A 126 -10.54 -10.96 -9.04
C LYS A 126 -10.65 -11.34 -7.56
N PRO A 127 -11.73 -12.03 -7.13
CA PRO A 127 -11.85 -12.50 -5.76
C PRO A 127 -10.68 -13.39 -5.35
N ALA A 128 -10.17 -13.21 -4.11
CA ALA A 128 -9.07 -14.01 -3.57
C ALA A 128 -9.55 -15.43 -3.21
N CYS A 129 -10.79 -15.55 -2.71
CA CYS A 129 -11.40 -16.83 -2.40
C CYS A 129 -12.92 -16.78 -2.63
N PHE A 130 -13.53 -17.96 -2.77
CA PHE A 130 -14.96 -18.07 -3.05
C PHE A 130 -15.83 -17.66 -1.85
N ASP A 131 -15.39 -17.99 -0.64
CA ASP A 131 -16.18 -17.76 0.59
C ASP A 131 -16.11 -16.32 1.11
N ALA A 132 -15.19 -15.50 0.60
CA ALA A 132 -15.06 -14.08 0.93
C ALA A 132 -14.80 -13.25 -0.34
N PRO A 133 -15.80 -13.17 -1.24
CA PRO A 133 -15.66 -12.54 -2.56
C PRO A 133 -15.42 -11.03 -2.51
N GLU A 134 -15.64 -10.40 -1.36
CA GLU A 134 -15.34 -9.00 -1.11
C GLU A 134 -13.84 -8.72 -0.97
N ASN A 135 -13.02 -9.76 -0.76
CA ASN A 135 -11.56 -9.67 -0.77
C ASN A 135 -11.02 -10.13 -2.12
N GLY A 136 -9.96 -9.51 -2.58
CA GLY A 136 -9.33 -9.85 -3.85
C GLY A 136 -8.73 -8.64 -4.56
N PHE A 137 -8.20 -8.87 -5.74
CA PHE A 137 -7.43 -7.90 -6.48
C PHE A 137 -8.28 -7.09 -7.45
N GLY A 138 -7.95 -5.79 -7.52
CA GLY A 138 -8.65 -4.83 -8.34
C GLY A 138 -10.07 -4.55 -7.91
N ARG A 139 -10.52 -3.38 -8.24
CA ARG A 139 -11.89 -2.91 -8.01
C ARG A 139 -12.44 -2.27 -9.28
N VAL A 140 -13.73 -2.40 -9.47
CA VAL A 140 -14.45 -1.70 -10.52
C VAL A 140 -15.64 -0.98 -9.93
N GLY A 141 -15.79 0.29 -10.28
CA GLY A 141 -16.89 1.13 -9.81
C GLY A 141 -17.34 2.11 -10.89
N SER A 142 -18.36 2.89 -10.59
CA SER A 142 -18.91 3.90 -11.48
C SER A 142 -18.66 5.30 -10.92
N LEU A 143 -18.31 6.24 -11.78
CA LEU A 143 -18.33 7.66 -11.45
C LEU A 143 -19.79 8.11 -11.29
N GLU A 144 -20.04 9.12 -10.46
CA GLU A 144 -21.36 9.72 -10.27
C GLU A 144 -21.92 10.27 -11.60
N SER A 145 -21.04 10.91 -12.38
CA SER A 145 -21.34 11.43 -13.71
C SER A 145 -20.23 11.04 -14.68
N ALA A 146 -20.62 10.75 -15.93
CA ALA A 146 -19.63 10.50 -16.98
C ALA A 146 -18.85 11.79 -17.28
N MET A 147 -17.54 11.66 -17.46
CA MET A 147 -16.64 12.77 -17.78
C MET A 147 -15.73 12.42 -18.96
N ASP A 148 -15.16 13.42 -19.61
CA ASP A 148 -14.17 13.19 -20.66
C ASP A 148 -12.81 12.78 -20.07
N ALA A 149 -11.91 12.28 -20.93
CA ALA A 149 -10.61 11.80 -20.51
C ALA A 149 -9.72 12.89 -19.87
N CYS A 150 -9.83 14.14 -20.31
CA CYS A 150 -9.05 15.23 -19.74
C CYS A 150 -9.55 15.61 -18.35
N GLU A 151 -10.85 15.59 -18.14
CA GLU A 151 -11.45 15.79 -16.81
C GLU A 151 -11.05 14.67 -15.86
N PHE A 152 -11.08 13.42 -16.33
CA PHE A 152 -10.65 12.28 -15.53
C PHE A 152 -9.16 12.33 -15.16
N ILE A 153 -8.28 12.71 -16.10
CA ILE A 153 -6.85 12.93 -15.81
C ILE A 153 -6.67 14.02 -14.75
N ARG A 154 -7.42 15.11 -14.84
CA ARG A 154 -7.37 16.17 -13.82
C ARG A 154 -7.88 15.68 -12.45
N LEU A 155 -8.92 14.84 -12.43
CA LEU A 155 -9.39 14.19 -11.22
C LEU A 155 -8.28 13.32 -10.61
N LEU A 156 -7.67 12.43 -11.40
CA LEU A 156 -6.55 11.59 -10.96
C LEU A 156 -5.39 12.43 -10.42
N SER A 157 -4.94 13.43 -11.16
CA SER A 157 -3.81 14.29 -10.73
C SER A 157 -4.08 14.96 -9.38
N ARG A 158 -5.30 15.48 -9.18
CA ARG A 158 -5.69 16.12 -7.91
C ARG A 158 -5.80 15.10 -6.78
N THR A 159 -6.50 13.99 -7.02
CA THR A 159 -6.73 12.96 -6.02
C THR A 159 -5.43 12.30 -5.55
N LEU A 160 -4.51 12.06 -6.49
CA LEU A 160 -3.25 11.38 -6.21
C LEU A 160 -2.11 12.34 -5.86
N GLY A 161 -2.32 13.66 -5.97
CA GLY A 161 -1.27 14.65 -5.71
C GLY A 161 -0.12 14.61 -6.70
N VAL A 162 -0.31 14.06 -7.91
CA VAL A 162 0.74 13.90 -8.92
C VAL A 162 0.69 15.00 -9.96
N SER A 163 1.87 15.42 -10.42
CA SER A 163 2.00 16.44 -11.47
C SER A 163 1.78 15.90 -12.89
N ALA A 164 1.90 14.58 -13.08
CA ALA A 164 1.77 13.94 -14.38
C ALA A 164 1.06 12.59 -14.28
N VAL A 165 0.18 12.34 -15.25
CA VAL A 165 -0.49 11.05 -15.45
C VAL A 165 -0.19 10.58 -16.86
N ARG A 166 0.31 9.36 -17.01
CA ARG A 166 0.51 8.75 -18.33
C ARG A 166 -0.79 8.08 -18.77
N SER A 167 -1.22 8.36 -19.98
CA SER A 167 -2.35 7.69 -20.62
C SER A 167 -1.87 6.86 -21.81
N VAL A 168 -2.38 5.62 -21.92
CA VAL A 168 -2.07 4.70 -23.02
C VAL A 168 -3.39 4.19 -23.59
N GLY A 169 -3.49 4.18 -24.92
CA GLY A 169 -4.69 3.77 -25.64
C GLY A 169 -5.50 4.94 -26.19
N LYS A 170 -6.63 4.61 -26.81
CA LYS A 170 -7.53 5.62 -27.40
C LYS A 170 -8.48 6.14 -26.33
N ALA A 171 -8.46 7.44 -26.09
CA ALA A 171 -9.38 8.08 -25.15
C ALA A 171 -10.85 7.85 -25.58
N PRO A 172 -11.71 7.35 -24.69
CA PRO A 172 -13.15 7.28 -24.95
C PRO A 172 -13.75 8.69 -24.93
N LYS A 173 -14.91 8.84 -25.57
CA LYS A 173 -15.66 10.11 -25.52
C LYS A 173 -16.16 10.44 -24.12
N ALA A 174 -16.47 9.41 -23.32
CA ALA A 174 -16.92 9.55 -21.95
C ALA A 174 -16.44 8.35 -21.12
N ILE A 175 -16.05 8.61 -19.88
CA ILE A 175 -15.68 7.64 -18.86
C ILE A 175 -16.78 7.67 -17.80
N SER A 176 -17.45 6.56 -17.59
CA SER A 176 -18.48 6.39 -16.54
C SER A 176 -18.14 5.26 -15.58
N ARG A 177 -17.29 4.32 -16.00
CA ARG A 177 -16.81 3.20 -15.17
C ARG A 177 -15.30 3.19 -15.14
N VAL A 178 -14.74 2.90 -13.97
CA VAL A 178 -13.32 2.88 -13.72
C VAL A 178 -12.96 1.55 -13.07
N ALA A 179 -11.95 0.89 -13.61
CA ALA A 179 -11.31 -0.24 -12.97
C ALA A 179 -9.97 0.22 -12.39
N ILE A 180 -9.71 -0.16 -11.15
CA ILE A 180 -8.48 0.17 -10.41
C ILE A 180 -7.78 -1.13 -10.04
N TYR A 181 -6.48 -1.13 -10.20
CA TYR A 181 -5.63 -2.23 -9.80
C TYR A 181 -4.32 -1.69 -9.22
N ASN A 182 -3.96 -2.12 -8.03
CA ASN A 182 -2.70 -1.75 -7.38
C ASN A 182 -1.61 -2.75 -7.76
N GLY A 183 -0.36 -2.31 -7.81
CA GLY A 183 0.79 -3.16 -8.08
C GLY A 183 0.97 -3.53 -9.55
N SER A 184 1.66 -4.64 -9.81
CA SER A 184 1.93 -5.14 -11.15
C SER A 184 0.64 -5.59 -11.84
N PHE A 185 0.37 -5.03 -13.01
CA PHE A 185 -0.85 -5.31 -13.75
C PHE A 185 -0.82 -6.70 -14.39
N ASP A 186 -1.78 -7.54 -14.03
CA ASP A 186 -2.03 -8.80 -14.69
C ASP A 186 -3.06 -8.62 -15.83
N ARG A 187 -2.64 -8.93 -17.06
CA ARG A 187 -3.52 -8.84 -18.24
C ARG A 187 -4.76 -9.73 -18.16
N SER A 188 -4.73 -10.78 -17.34
CA SER A 188 -5.90 -11.66 -17.13
C SER A 188 -7.11 -10.89 -16.60
N ILE A 189 -6.87 -9.78 -15.90
CA ILE A 189 -7.91 -8.90 -15.36
C ILE A 189 -8.74 -8.23 -16.45
N LEU A 190 -8.16 -7.98 -17.63
CA LEU A 190 -8.91 -7.45 -18.77
C LEU A 190 -9.91 -8.46 -19.36
N GLN A 191 -9.82 -9.73 -18.97
CA GLN A 191 -10.68 -10.80 -19.44
C GLN A 191 -11.81 -11.15 -18.46
N VAL A 192 -11.79 -10.58 -17.27
CA VAL A 192 -12.83 -10.80 -16.27
C VAL A 192 -14.13 -10.14 -16.75
N ASP A 193 -15.21 -10.90 -16.75
CA ASP A 193 -16.56 -10.46 -17.12
C ASP A 193 -16.88 -10.42 -18.62
N ASN A 194 -16.16 -11.17 -19.49
CA ASN A 194 -16.44 -11.26 -20.94
C ASN A 194 -16.59 -9.92 -21.68
N ARG A 195 -16.25 -8.82 -21.05
CA ARG A 195 -16.31 -7.48 -21.61
C ARG A 195 -14.90 -7.05 -21.99
N LYS A 196 -14.70 -6.78 -23.27
CA LYS A 196 -13.49 -6.10 -23.73
C LYS A 196 -13.46 -4.71 -23.12
N TRP A 197 -12.67 -4.54 -22.07
CA TRP A 197 -12.36 -3.23 -21.53
C TRP A 197 -11.47 -2.48 -22.54
N LEU A 198 -12.11 -1.73 -23.45
CA LEU A 198 -11.46 -0.80 -24.36
C LEU A 198 -11.37 0.58 -23.70
N ALA A 199 -10.74 0.65 -22.53
CA ALA A 199 -10.52 1.92 -21.88
C ALA A 199 -9.04 2.30 -21.97
N PRO A 200 -8.71 3.59 -22.09
CA PRO A 200 -7.36 4.03 -21.91
C PRO A 200 -6.92 3.69 -20.48
N VAL A 201 -5.69 3.29 -20.37
CA VAL A 201 -5.08 3.02 -19.09
C VAL A 201 -4.34 4.27 -18.68
N PHE A 202 -4.60 4.75 -17.47
CA PHE A 202 -3.96 5.90 -16.89
C PHE A 202 -2.95 5.43 -15.86
N LEU A 203 -1.73 5.96 -15.95
CA LEU A 203 -0.63 5.65 -15.06
C LEU A 203 -0.23 6.90 -14.32
N ALA A 204 -0.27 6.86 -13.01
CA ALA A 204 0.37 7.86 -12.18
C ALA A 204 1.78 7.37 -11.83
N ARG A 205 2.81 8.23 -11.98
CA ARG A 205 4.19 7.80 -11.83
C ARG A 205 5.11 8.79 -11.13
N GLU A 206 5.98 8.22 -10.27
CA GLU A 206 7.34 8.68 -10.04
C GLU A 206 8.30 7.49 -10.23
N GLN A 207 9.00 7.44 -11.39
CA GLN A 207 10.10 6.52 -11.80
C GLN A 207 9.78 5.41 -12.84
N PRO A 208 10.82 4.92 -13.58
CA PRO A 208 10.63 4.41 -14.92
C PRO A 208 10.28 2.95 -15.08
N ILE A 209 9.37 2.73 -15.98
CA ILE A 209 9.03 1.51 -16.72
C ILE A 209 8.00 0.57 -16.13
N ALA A 210 6.96 0.48 -16.94
CA ALA A 210 6.02 -0.58 -17.22
C ALA A 210 4.99 -0.91 -16.17
N GLU A 211 3.84 -0.71 -16.66
CA GLU A 211 2.60 -1.45 -16.57
C GLU A 211 1.56 -0.90 -15.61
N PHE A 212 0.65 -0.27 -16.24
CA PHE A 212 -0.79 -0.15 -16.08
C PHE A 212 -1.34 -0.28 -14.67
N VAL A 213 -1.59 0.86 -14.07
CA VAL A 213 -2.60 1.01 -13.05
C VAL A 213 -2.50 2.41 -12.51
N VAL A 214 -3.55 2.92 -11.92
CA VAL A 214 -3.44 4.07 -11.04
C VAL A 214 -2.50 3.66 -9.90
N HIS A 215 -1.21 3.85 -10.09
CA HIS A 215 -0.19 3.43 -9.17
C HIS A 215 0.21 4.57 -8.27
N GLY A 216 0.10 4.36 -7.01
CA GLY A 216 1.11 4.73 -6.08
C GLY A 216 1.11 6.11 -5.48
N ALA A 217 0.51 7.13 -6.02
CA ALA A 217 0.53 8.42 -5.31
C ALA A 217 -0.34 8.43 -4.06
N PHE A 218 -1.25 7.48 -3.94
CA PHE A 218 -2.08 7.34 -2.75
C PHE A 218 -1.32 6.73 -1.57
N ALA A 219 -0.40 5.82 -1.82
CA ALA A 219 0.54 5.38 -0.80
C ALA A 219 1.35 6.57 -0.27
N ASP A 220 1.81 7.45 -1.18
CA ASP A 220 2.48 8.69 -0.80
C ASP A 220 1.56 9.70 -0.09
N SER A 221 0.26 9.69 -0.36
CA SER A 221 -0.69 10.64 0.25
C SER A 221 -1.24 10.16 1.60
N PHE A 222 -1.41 8.86 1.80
CA PHE A 222 -1.88 8.27 3.06
C PHE A 222 -0.75 7.79 3.96
N PHE A 223 0.38 7.35 3.38
CA PHE A 223 1.54 6.91 4.12
C PHE A 223 2.74 7.84 3.99
N PHE A 224 2.78 8.70 2.95
CA PHE A 224 3.98 9.48 2.67
C PHE A 224 3.71 10.71 1.81
N GLN A 225 3.95 11.88 2.38
CA GLN A 225 4.51 12.98 1.58
C GLN A 225 6.04 12.81 1.58
N PRO A 226 6.74 12.89 0.43
CA PRO A 226 8.18 12.57 0.35
C PRO A 226 9.10 13.47 1.20
N ARG A 227 8.54 14.35 2.01
CA ARG A 227 9.26 15.29 2.86
C ARG A 227 8.93 15.21 4.35
N ARG A 228 8.09 14.26 4.81
CA ARG A 228 7.73 14.17 6.23
C ARG A 228 7.57 12.71 6.66
N ASP A 229 8.53 12.22 7.41
CA ASP A 229 8.45 10.92 8.08
C ASP A 229 7.50 11.02 9.28
N PHE A 230 6.57 10.08 9.43
CA PHE A 230 5.60 10.07 10.51
C PHE A 230 6.02 9.10 11.61
N PHE A 231 6.05 9.59 12.85
CA PHE A 231 6.15 8.75 14.04
C PHE A 231 4.79 8.60 14.71
N LEU A 232 4.37 7.35 14.90
CA LEU A 232 3.31 7.00 15.82
C LEU A 232 3.91 6.64 17.17
N ARG A 233 3.63 7.42 18.20
CA ARG A 233 3.95 7.05 19.58
C ARG A 233 2.77 6.28 20.13
N LEU A 234 2.94 4.97 20.36
CA LEU A 234 1.92 4.14 20.97
C LEU A 234 1.77 4.53 22.46
N ARG A 235 0.57 4.89 22.87
CA ARG A 235 0.20 5.03 24.27
C ARG A 235 -0.45 3.74 24.76
N HIS A 236 -0.35 3.48 26.06
CA HIS A 236 -0.86 2.28 26.74
C HIS A 236 -2.30 1.91 26.33
N PRO A 237 -2.72 0.60 26.33
CA PRO A 237 -3.95 0.09 25.73
C PRO A 237 -5.28 0.65 26.25
N GLN A 238 -5.28 1.46 27.29
CA GLN A 238 -6.51 2.06 27.86
C GLN A 238 -7.10 3.22 27.01
N SER A 239 -6.51 3.57 25.88
CA SER A 239 -6.95 4.67 25.03
C SER A 239 -7.31 4.28 23.59
N ILE A 240 -7.45 2.98 23.32
CA ILE A 240 -7.96 2.52 22.02
C ILE A 240 -9.46 2.38 22.15
N ASP A 241 -10.16 3.49 21.95
CA ASP A 241 -11.61 3.50 21.87
C ASP A 241 -12.05 3.01 20.48
N GLN A 242 -13.16 2.29 20.47
CA GLN A 242 -13.71 1.69 19.25
C GLN A 242 -14.14 2.77 18.26
N GLY A 243 -13.44 2.91 17.16
CA GLY A 243 -13.94 3.63 15.99
C GLY A 243 -13.25 4.94 15.64
N GLY A 244 -11.94 4.97 15.53
CA GLY A 244 -11.30 6.15 14.98
C GLY A 244 -9.80 5.98 14.76
N ILE A 245 -9.39 6.07 13.52
CA ILE A 245 -8.00 6.35 13.18
C ILE A 245 -7.76 7.82 13.58
N TYR A 246 -7.24 8.07 14.77
CA TYR A 246 -6.86 9.42 15.15
C TYR A 246 -5.48 9.76 14.61
N GLN A 247 -5.47 10.60 13.59
CA GLN A 247 -4.30 11.33 13.15
C GLN A 247 -3.92 12.37 14.22
N HIS A 248 -2.89 12.13 14.99
CA HIS A 248 -2.11 13.20 15.58
C HIS A 248 -0.76 13.29 14.87
N ALA A 249 -0.78 13.95 13.72
CA ALA A 249 0.43 14.43 13.09
C ALA A 249 0.95 15.62 13.90
N VAL A 250 2.01 15.43 14.65
CA VAL A 250 2.78 16.57 15.18
C VAL A 250 3.81 16.93 14.12
N ALA A 251 3.46 17.88 13.26
CA ALA A 251 4.43 18.57 12.43
C ALA A 251 5.30 19.42 13.36
N ARG A 252 6.59 19.16 13.44
CA ARG A 252 7.60 20.14 13.91
C ARG A 252 8.40 20.57 12.70
N GLU A 253 8.53 21.88 12.59
CA GLU A 253 9.32 22.62 11.60
C GLU A 253 10.77 22.19 11.55
#